data_84c9df38c0cdde86ced0b8fddf8ffffc
#
_entry.id   84c9df38c0cdde86ced0b8fddf8ffffc
#
_cell.length_a   1.000
_cell.length_b   1.000
_cell.length_c   1.000
_cell.angle_alpha   90.00
_cell.angle_beta   90.00
_cell.angle_gamma   90.00
#
_symmetry.space_group_name_H-M   'P 1'
#
loop_
_entity.id
_entity.type
_entity.pdbx_description
1 polymer ?
#
loop_
_entity_poly.entity_id
_entity_poly.type
_entity_poly.pdbx_seq_one_letter_code
_entity_poly.pdbx_strand_id
1 'polypeptide(L)'
;MREKRWMWRALGLILCGLLVVALGIAEKNYSAGQAEPKLSKAVTQYLKEQKITKYDVKQVTFPDIVQKKVRIEVTDREIQEYIKEDLASYDHLQKIDKQVIDKGDFLRLEYGSERSLQDGQQTVLKVGKNLFDKAIEKDLVGKRVGKIYKMTAADGTAVYIRVAQIVKYVEQKLTKSFLQKNGYASETDYRKKIREQLIRQKEQSVEQEEYDKFIDGMRKNCKITLNEKETAAFALSNYVNNVQQTAILNKQDFAEYVKETYQMSKDDYYQSVYQQSEQDITKVILEGILSASVGEDGREYAENVYAIKKHYLHIQYGVK
;
A
#
# COMPACT_ATOMS: atom_id res chain seq x y z
N MET A 1 -9.35 -13.64 57.19
CA MET A 1 -9.88 -12.85 56.03
C MET A 1 -9.02 -12.94 54.76
N ARG A 2 -7.86 -13.55 54.73
CA ARG A 2 -7.00 -13.70 53.51
C ARG A 2 -7.40 -14.87 52.59
N GLU A 3 -7.94 -15.95 53.15
CA GLU A 3 -8.32 -17.15 52.35
C GLU A 3 -9.55 -16.97 51.45
N LYS A 4 -10.54 -16.16 51.85
CA LYS A 4 -11.72 -15.91 51.03
C LYS A 4 -11.44 -15.12 49.73
N ARG A 5 -10.38 -14.29 49.69
CA ARG A 5 -10.01 -13.51 48.50
C ARG A 5 -9.38 -14.37 47.39
N TRP A 6 -8.71 -15.47 47.76
CA TRP A 6 -8.11 -16.40 46.79
C TRP A 6 -9.18 -17.25 46.10
N MET A 7 -10.17 -17.71 46.86
CA MET A 7 -11.29 -18.51 46.36
C MET A 7 -12.13 -17.74 45.33
N TRP A 8 -12.38 -16.42 45.52
CA TRP A 8 -13.10 -15.61 44.54
C TRP A 8 -12.28 -15.32 43.30
N ARG A 9 -10.98 -15.26 43.37
CA ARG A 9 -10.10 -15.13 42.19
C ARG A 9 -10.00 -16.43 41.41
N ALA A 10 -9.99 -17.56 42.07
CA ALA A 10 -10.02 -18.88 41.42
C ALA A 10 -11.39 -19.13 40.73
N LEU A 11 -12.50 -18.77 41.38
CA LEU A 11 -13.85 -18.86 40.79
C LEU A 11 -14.03 -17.91 39.63
N GLY A 12 -13.49 -16.69 39.66
CA GLY A 12 -13.50 -15.76 38.54
C GLY A 12 -12.73 -16.28 37.33
N LEU A 13 -11.58 -16.90 37.54
CA LEU A 13 -10.78 -17.52 36.45
C LEU A 13 -11.46 -18.77 35.85
N ILE A 14 -12.13 -19.56 36.68
CA ILE A 14 -12.90 -20.74 36.21
C ILE A 14 -14.14 -20.30 35.44
N LEU A 15 -14.84 -19.23 35.87
CA LEU A 15 -16.00 -18.68 35.16
C LEU A 15 -15.60 -18.03 33.82
N CYS A 16 -14.46 -17.31 33.77
CA CYS A 16 -13.91 -16.79 32.51
C CYS A 16 -13.47 -17.93 31.56
N GLY A 17 -12.86 -19.00 32.10
CA GLY A 17 -12.48 -20.18 31.34
C GLY A 17 -13.68 -20.94 30.77
N LEU A 18 -14.75 -21.09 31.55
CA LEU A 18 -16.00 -21.73 31.12
C LEU A 18 -16.79 -20.88 30.13
N LEU A 19 -16.74 -19.54 30.24
CA LEU A 19 -17.36 -18.64 29.25
C LEU A 19 -16.63 -18.69 27.91
N VAL A 20 -15.29 -18.77 27.90
CA VAL A 20 -14.49 -18.93 26.67
C VAL A 20 -14.76 -20.31 26.05
N VAL A 21 -14.86 -21.37 26.83
CA VAL A 21 -15.21 -22.72 26.34
C VAL A 21 -16.65 -22.77 25.83
N ALA A 22 -17.60 -22.10 26.52
CA ALA A 22 -19.01 -22.05 26.08
C ALA A 22 -19.18 -21.23 24.78
N LEU A 23 -18.44 -20.14 24.60
CA LEU A 23 -18.43 -19.37 23.36
C LEU A 23 -17.76 -20.18 22.23
N GLY A 24 -16.64 -20.85 22.48
CA GLY A 24 -15.98 -21.72 21.50
C GLY A 24 -16.80 -22.96 21.09
N ILE A 25 -17.70 -23.45 21.95
CA ILE A 25 -18.60 -24.57 21.63
C ILE A 25 -19.81 -24.07 20.83
N ALA A 26 -20.29 -22.87 21.07
CA ALA A 26 -21.38 -22.25 20.28
C ALA A 26 -20.94 -21.95 18.83
N GLU A 27 -19.65 -21.62 18.61
CA GLU A 27 -19.11 -21.35 17.27
C GLU A 27 -18.87 -22.64 16.43
N LYS A 28 -18.66 -23.80 17.07
CA LYS A 28 -18.40 -25.08 16.37
C LYS A 28 -19.59 -25.73 15.69
N ASN A 29 -20.80 -25.25 15.91
CA ASN A 29 -22.03 -25.92 15.45
C ASN A 29 -22.75 -25.26 14.28
N TYR A 30 -22.05 -24.57 13.40
CA TYR A 30 -22.63 -24.22 12.11
C TYR A 30 -22.52 -25.41 11.14
N SER A 31 -23.32 -26.45 11.38
CA SER A 31 -23.37 -27.64 10.53
C SER A 31 -24.36 -27.49 9.38
N ALA A 32 -24.02 -28.13 8.28
CA ALA A 32 -24.79 -28.21 7.05
C ALA A 32 -26.30 -28.47 7.31
N GLY A 33 -27.14 -27.52 6.91
CA GLY A 33 -28.61 -27.60 7.00
C GLY A 33 -29.31 -26.36 7.53
N GLN A 34 -28.58 -25.34 7.93
CA GLN A 34 -29.13 -24.06 8.38
C GLN A 34 -29.06 -22.97 7.30
N ALA A 35 -29.95 -21.96 7.43
CA ALA A 35 -30.09 -20.85 6.51
C ALA A 35 -28.74 -20.30 6.03
N GLU A 36 -28.68 -19.79 4.78
CA GLU A 36 -27.49 -19.14 4.21
C GLU A 36 -26.83 -18.23 5.23
N PRO A 37 -25.51 -18.34 5.42
CA PRO A 37 -24.81 -17.53 6.40
C PRO A 37 -25.00 -16.05 6.07
N LYS A 38 -25.45 -15.28 7.06
CA LYS A 38 -25.66 -13.84 6.89
C LYS A 38 -24.31 -13.14 6.74
N LEU A 39 -24.22 -12.26 5.76
CA LEU A 39 -23.13 -11.29 5.66
C LEU A 39 -23.49 -10.02 6.43
N SER A 40 -22.48 -9.31 6.91
CA SER A 40 -22.67 -7.96 7.45
C SER A 40 -23.24 -7.03 6.38
N LYS A 41 -23.96 -5.99 6.78
CA LYS A 41 -24.55 -5.03 5.84
C LYS A 41 -23.50 -4.27 5.04
N ALA A 42 -22.40 -3.88 5.69
CA ALA A 42 -21.32 -3.17 5.02
C ALA A 42 -20.68 -4.02 3.91
N VAL A 43 -20.45 -5.32 4.16
CA VAL A 43 -19.92 -6.22 3.13
C VAL A 43 -20.94 -6.48 2.03
N THR A 44 -22.21 -6.67 2.38
CA THR A 44 -23.29 -6.81 1.38
C THR A 44 -23.36 -5.59 0.47
N GLN A 45 -23.27 -4.39 1.03
CA GLN A 45 -23.25 -3.15 0.25
C GLN A 45 -22.00 -3.05 -0.62
N TYR A 46 -20.83 -3.35 -0.08
CA TYR A 46 -19.58 -3.36 -0.84
C TYR A 46 -19.63 -4.31 -2.05
N LEU A 47 -20.06 -5.57 -1.85
CA LEU A 47 -20.21 -6.54 -2.95
C LEU A 47 -21.17 -6.03 -4.02
N LYS A 48 -22.29 -5.43 -3.62
CA LYS A 48 -23.26 -4.84 -4.56
C LYS A 48 -22.66 -3.69 -5.37
N GLU A 49 -21.87 -2.82 -4.77
CA GLU A 49 -21.13 -1.74 -5.46
C GLU A 49 -20.13 -2.30 -6.45
N GLN A 50 -19.47 -3.41 -6.12
CA GLN A 50 -18.59 -4.16 -7.03
C GLN A 50 -19.36 -5.01 -8.06
N LYS A 51 -20.70 -4.97 -8.08
CA LYS A 51 -21.59 -5.77 -8.96
C LYS A 51 -21.44 -7.27 -8.76
N ILE A 52 -21.06 -7.70 -7.57
CA ILE A 52 -21.05 -9.11 -7.14
C ILE A 52 -22.36 -9.36 -6.38
N THR A 53 -23.29 -10.02 -7.04
CA THR A 53 -24.65 -10.26 -6.54
C THR A 53 -25.03 -11.72 -6.49
N LYS A 54 -24.27 -12.58 -7.17
CA LYS A 54 -24.55 -14.02 -7.31
C LYS A 54 -23.37 -14.85 -6.81
N TYR A 55 -23.53 -15.44 -5.67
CA TYR A 55 -22.60 -16.40 -5.07
C TYR A 55 -23.39 -17.38 -4.22
N ASP A 56 -22.81 -18.56 -3.97
CA ASP A 56 -23.41 -19.61 -3.15
C ASP A 56 -22.40 -20.02 -2.07
N VAL A 57 -22.84 -20.06 -0.82
CA VAL A 57 -22.02 -20.45 0.33
C VAL A 57 -22.62 -21.71 0.93
N LYS A 58 -22.05 -22.86 0.61
CA LYS A 58 -22.59 -24.18 1.02
C LYS A 58 -22.09 -24.66 2.38
N GLN A 59 -20.88 -24.28 2.74
CA GLN A 59 -20.24 -24.73 3.98
C GLN A 59 -19.32 -23.64 4.50
N VAL A 60 -19.45 -23.35 5.80
CA VAL A 60 -18.56 -22.43 6.51
C VAL A 60 -18.05 -23.12 7.76
N THR A 61 -16.75 -23.15 7.93
CA THR A 61 -16.10 -23.62 9.16
C THR A 61 -15.30 -22.47 9.73
N PHE A 62 -15.68 -22.04 10.93
CA PHE A 62 -14.96 -20.97 11.63
C PHE A 62 -13.63 -21.50 12.18
N PRO A 63 -12.54 -20.77 11.99
CA PRO A 63 -11.26 -21.13 12.57
C PRO A 63 -11.21 -20.84 14.08
N ASP A 64 -10.29 -21.49 14.76
CA ASP A 64 -10.02 -21.22 16.18
C ASP A 64 -9.39 -19.82 16.35
N ILE A 65 -9.57 -19.24 17.54
CA ILE A 65 -8.93 -17.99 17.91
C ILE A 65 -7.40 -18.16 17.88
N VAL A 66 -6.72 -17.25 17.17
CA VAL A 66 -5.25 -17.23 17.11
C VAL A 66 -4.70 -16.61 18.38
N GLN A 67 -3.96 -17.42 19.17
CA GLN A 67 -3.23 -16.93 20.33
C GLN A 67 -1.73 -16.99 20.06
N LYS A 68 -1.05 -15.84 20.03
CA LYS A 68 0.36 -15.78 19.68
C LYS A 68 1.12 -14.78 20.54
N LYS A 69 2.36 -15.14 20.89
CA LYS A 69 3.33 -14.22 21.49
C LYS A 69 4.40 -13.93 20.46
N VAL A 70 4.60 -12.67 20.14
CA VAL A 70 5.57 -12.22 19.13
C VAL A 70 6.54 -11.24 19.77
N ARG A 71 7.83 -11.42 19.51
CA ARG A 71 8.87 -10.50 19.95
C ARG A 71 9.23 -9.58 18.80
N ILE A 72 9.05 -8.28 19.00
CA ILE A 72 9.43 -7.24 18.06
C ILE A 72 10.82 -6.73 18.41
N GLU A 73 11.71 -6.75 17.45
CA GLU A 73 13.06 -6.19 17.58
C GLU A 73 13.24 -5.12 16.49
N VAL A 74 13.74 -3.94 16.89
CA VAL A 74 14.13 -2.85 16.00
C VAL A 74 15.59 -2.55 16.21
N THR A 75 16.40 -2.80 15.21
CA THR A 75 17.85 -2.61 15.22
C THR A 75 18.24 -1.16 14.98
N ASP A 76 19.43 -0.77 15.42
CA ASP A 76 19.96 0.57 15.13
C ASP A 76 20.21 0.78 13.63
N ARG A 77 20.48 -0.30 12.88
CA ARG A 77 20.60 -0.25 11.41
C ARG A 77 19.30 0.17 10.77
N GLU A 78 18.16 -0.42 11.15
CA GLU A 78 16.84 -0.05 10.62
C GLU A 78 16.51 1.41 10.95
N ILE A 79 16.84 1.87 12.16
CA ILE A 79 16.67 3.28 12.54
C ILE A 79 17.52 4.19 11.65
N GLN A 80 18.77 3.83 11.35
CA GLN A 80 19.64 4.62 10.47
C GLN A 80 19.13 4.64 9.03
N GLU A 81 18.67 3.52 8.49
CA GLU A 81 18.09 3.41 7.16
C GLU A 81 16.83 4.29 7.06
N TYR A 82 15.94 4.20 8.04
CA TYR A 82 14.76 5.07 8.12
C TYR A 82 15.12 6.56 8.18
N ILE A 83 16.08 6.95 9.01
CA ILE A 83 16.56 8.35 9.09
C ILE A 83 17.06 8.82 7.73
N LYS A 84 17.82 8.01 7.03
CA LYS A 84 18.34 8.35 5.71
C LYS A 84 17.21 8.57 4.69
N GLU A 85 16.20 7.72 4.69
CA GLU A 85 15.03 7.83 3.81
C GLU A 85 14.17 9.04 4.19
N ASP A 86 13.93 9.25 5.49
CA ASP A 86 13.17 10.40 5.98
C ASP A 86 13.86 11.72 5.59
N LEU A 87 15.16 11.85 5.84
CA LEU A 87 15.92 13.02 5.44
C LEU A 87 15.90 13.25 3.92
N ALA A 88 15.98 12.20 3.11
CA ALA A 88 15.92 12.30 1.66
C ALA A 88 14.59 12.89 1.16
N SER A 89 13.50 12.70 1.91
CA SER A 89 12.20 13.30 1.59
C SER A 89 12.19 14.83 1.72
N TYR A 90 13.14 15.41 2.45
CA TYR A 90 13.36 16.86 2.62
C TYR A 90 14.42 17.41 1.70
N ASP A 91 15.05 16.62 0.85
CA ASP A 91 15.98 17.08 -0.15
C ASP A 91 15.29 18.06 -1.12
N HIS A 92 15.98 19.11 -1.51
CA HIS A 92 15.38 20.15 -2.32
C HIS A 92 16.35 20.75 -3.32
N LEU A 93 15.77 21.40 -4.33
CA LEU A 93 16.52 22.15 -5.33
C LEU A 93 16.59 23.62 -4.92
N GLN A 94 17.79 24.09 -4.65
CA GLN A 94 18.07 25.49 -4.31
C GLN A 94 18.57 26.24 -5.54
N LYS A 95 17.97 27.40 -5.85
CA LYS A 95 18.48 28.32 -6.88
C LYS A 95 19.90 28.77 -6.53
N ILE A 96 20.76 28.77 -7.53
CA ILE A 96 22.10 29.38 -7.42
C ILE A 96 22.19 30.58 -8.37
N ASP A 97 23.00 31.58 -7.98
CA ASP A 97 23.22 32.75 -8.82
C ASP A 97 24.30 32.46 -9.86
N LYS A 98 23.90 31.71 -10.88
CA LYS A 98 24.72 31.31 -12.01
C LYS A 98 23.94 31.59 -13.28
N GLN A 99 24.56 32.24 -14.25
CA GLN A 99 23.89 32.70 -15.47
C GLN A 99 24.23 31.89 -16.71
N VAL A 100 25.32 31.15 -16.69
CA VAL A 100 25.81 30.33 -17.81
C VAL A 100 25.80 28.86 -17.41
N ILE A 101 25.32 28.03 -18.30
CA ILE A 101 25.12 26.61 -18.08
C ILE A 101 26.43 25.87 -18.33
N ASP A 102 26.85 25.04 -17.36
CA ASP A 102 27.96 24.11 -17.52
C ASP A 102 27.49 22.66 -17.47
N LYS A 103 28.37 21.77 -17.96
CA LYS A 103 28.16 20.32 -17.81
C LYS A 103 28.11 19.94 -16.35
N GLY A 104 27.10 19.19 -15.95
CA GLY A 104 26.87 18.75 -14.57
C GLY A 104 25.90 19.65 -13.77
N ASP A 105 25.53 20.81 -14.31
CA ASP A 105 24.52 21.67 -13.68
C ASP A 105 23.15 20.97 -13.66
N PHE A 106 22.39 21.24 -12.60
CA PHE A 106 20.95 20.95 -12.58
C PHE A 106 20.20 22.18 -13.08
N LEU A 107 19.30 21.96 -14.02
CA LEU A 107 18.52 23.01 -14.66
C LEU A 107 17.03 22.79 -14.38
N ARG A 108 16.34 23.85 -13.98
CA ARG A 108 14.88 23.89 -14.10
C ARG A 108 14.56 24.55 -15.44
N LEU A 109 13.90 23.81 -16.32
CA LEU A 109 13.60 24.30 -17.66
C LEU A 109 12.13 24.08 -18.03
N GLU A 110 11.69 24.87 -18.98
CA GLU A 110 10.44 24.78 -19.67
C GLU A 110 10.71 24.44 -21.15
N TYR A 111 9.92 23.57 -21.74
CA TYR A 111 10.11 23.17 -23.11
C TYR A 111 8.77 22.88 -23.79
N GLY A 112 8.73 23.05 -25.12
CA GLY A 112 7.53 22.84 -25.91
C GLY A 112 7.80 22.93 -27.42
N SER A 113 6.78 22.62 -28.21
CA SER A 113 6.83 22.73 -29.68
C SER A 113 6.74 24.18 -30.18
N GLU A 114 6.26 25.10 -29.36
CA GLU A 114 6.04 26.51 -29.72
C GLU A 114 6.95 27.43 -28.94
N ARG A 115 7.34 28.55 -29.59
CA ARG A 115 8.21 29.57 -28.97
C ARG A 115 7.58 30.29 -27.77
N SER A 116 6.26 30.38 -27.73
CA SER A 116 5.53 31.04 -26.64
C SER A 116 5.70 30.31 -25.30
N LEU A 117 5.89 28.98 -25.32
CA LEU A 117 5.90 28.09 -24.15
C LEU A 117 4.67 28.26 -23.25
N GLN A 118 3.51 28.72 -23.82
CA GLN A 118 2.28 28.87 -23.03
C GLN A 118 1.77 27.51 -22.51
N ASP A 119 1.89 26.46 -23.34
CA ASP A 119 1.56 25.10 -22.98
C ASP A 119 2.83 24.25 -22.75
N GLY A 120 3.92 24.91 -22.41
CA GLY A 120 5.21 24.26 -22.19
C GLY A 120 5.21 23.37 -20.94
N GLN A 121 5.89 22.26 -21.06
CA GLN A 121 6.14 21.35 -19.94
C GLN A 121 7.33 21.85 -19.13
N GLN A 122 7.31 21.56 -17.81
CA GLN A 122 8.42 21.87 -16.92
C GLN A 122 9.14 20.59 -16.49
N THR A 123 10.45 20.66 -16.43
CA THR A 123 11.25 19.55 -15.90
C THR A 123 12.52 20.04 -15.23
N VAL A 124 13.16 19.12 -14.49
CA VAL A 124 14.50 19.32 -13.95
C VAL A 124 15.43 18.27 -14.56
N LEU A 125 16.54 18.72 -15.12
CA LEU A 125 17.52 17.82 -15.67
C LEU A 125 18.93 18.11 -15.14
N LYS A 126 19.78 17.09 -15.13
CA LYS A 126 21.21 17.23 -14.89
C LYS A 126 21.96 17.16 -16.22
N VAL A 127 22.58 18.25 -16.63
CA VAL A 127 23.27 18.35 -17.95
C VAL A 127 24.39 17.33 -18.08
N GLY A 128 24.36 16.59 -19.20
CA GLY A 128 25.39 15.58 -19.54
C GLY A 128 25.11 14.19 -18.95
N LYS A 129 23.91 13.94 -18.44
CA LYS A 129 23.44 12.59 -18.05
C LYS A 129 22.65 11.90 -19.14
N ASN A 130 22.31 12.61 -20.23
CA ASN A 130 21.49 12.14 -21.36
C ASN A 130 20.12 11.57 -20.94
N LEU A 131 19.53 12.16 -19.90
CA LEU A 131 18.21 11.76 -19.38
C LEU A 131 17.06 12.45 -20.09
N PHE A 132 17.31 13.56 -20.78
CA PHE A 132 16.31 14.31 -21.54
C PHE A 132 16.49 14.06 -23.05
N ASP A 133 17.50 14.67 -23.67
CA ASP A 133 17.93 14.43 -25.04
C ASP A 133 19.42 14.78 -25.16
N LYS A 134 20.22 13.87 -25.68
CA LYS A 134 21.67 14.01 -25.74
C LYS A 134 22.14 15.21 -26.57
N ALA A 135 21.45 15.49 -27.69
CA ALA A 135 21.81 16.61 -28.55
C ALA A 135 21.47 17.96 -27.87
N ILE A 136 20.28 18.04 -27.29
CA ILE A 136 19.81 19.19 -26.55
C ILE A 136 20.68 19.45 -25.32
N GLU A 137 20.98 18.43 -24.50
CA GLU A 137 21.81 18.59 -23.31
C GLU A 137 23.21 19.12 -23.66
N LYS A 138 23.78 18.65 -24.78
CA LYS A 138 25.06 19.14 -25.29
C LYS A 138 25.00 20.59 -25.71
N ASP A 139 23.94 20.98 -26.44
CA ASP A 139 23.77 22.35 -26.96
C ASP A 139 23.40 23.37 -25.86
N LEU A 140 22.85 22.92 -24.74
CA LEU A 140 22.57 23.77 -23.59
C LEU A 140 23.84 24.30 -22.90
N VAL A 141 24.96 23.60 -22.99
CA VAL A 141 26.21 24.04 -22.39
C VAL A 141 26.66 25.36 -23.00
N GLY A 142 27.03 26.36 -22.17
CA GLY A 142 27.40 27.70 -22.57
C GLY A 142 26.22 28.65 -22.82
N LYS A 143 24.98 28.16 -22.85
CA LYS A 143 23.78 29.01 -22.97
C LYS A 143 23.50 29.78 -21.67
N ARG A 144 22.73 30.86 -21.79
CA ARG A 144 22.35 31.69 -20.65
C ARG A 144 20.93 31.42 -20.16
N VAL A 145 20.75 31.50 -18.86
CA VAL A 145 19.46 31.43 -18.18
C VAL A 145 18.52 32.54 -18.66
N GLY A 146 17.21 32.27 -18.68
CA GLY A 146 16.13 33.21 -18.98
C GLY A 146 15.83 33.42 -20.45
N LYS A 147 16.69 32.95 -21.36
CA LYS A 147 16.45 33.06 -22.81
C LYS A 147 15.75 31.80 -23.34
N ILE A 148 14.93 32.00 -24.39
CA ILE A 148 14.30 30.90 -25.13
C ILE A 148 15.21 30.56 -26.32
N TYR A 149 15.57 29.29 -26.43
CA TYR A 149 16.39 28.74 -27.50
C TYR A 149 15.55 27.78 -28.35
N LYS A 150 15.70 27.85 -29.67
CA LYS A 150 15.23 26.79 -30.58
C LYS A 150 16.34 25.78 -30.71
N MET A 151 16.07 24.54 -30.35
CA MET A 151 17.02 23.44 -30.38
C MET A 151 16.48 22.30 -31.24
N THR A 152 17.34 21.41 -31.68
CA THR A 152 16.95 20.22 -32.45
C THR A 152 17.28 18.99 -31.63
N ALA A 153 16.28 18.16 -31.35
CA ALA A 153 16.46 16.88 -30.70
C ALA A 153 17.17 15.86 -31.60
N ALA A 154 17.63 14.76 -31.02
CA ALA A 154 18.38 13.74 -31.73
C ALA A 154 17.60 13.11 -32.91
N ASP A 155 16.28 13.09 -32.84
CA ASP A 155 15.34 12.64 -33.89
C ASP A 155 15.04 13.68 -34.97
N GLY A 156 15.64 14.87 -34.89
CA GLY A 156 15.42 15.98 -35.81
C GLY A 156 14.26 16.90 -35.41
N THR A 157 13.52 16.62 -34.35
CA THR A 157 12.39 17.44 -33.89
C THR A 157 12.90 18.79 -33.33
N ALA A 158 12.24 19.89 -33.75
CA ALA A 158 12.50 21.20 -33.22
C ALA A 158 11.79 21.41 -31.87
N VAL A 159 12.54 21.82 -30.84
CA VAL A 159 12.03 22.07 -29.49
C VAL A 159 12.45 23.47 -29.05
N TYR A 160 11.54 24.23 -28.45
CA TYR A 160 11.85 25.48 -27.79
C TYR A 160 12.06 25.25 -26.32
N ILE A 161 13.17 25.77 -25.77
CA ILE A 161 13.59 25.54 -24.38
C ILE A 161 13.93 26.87 -23.74
N ARG A 162 13.40 27.10 -22.55
CA ARG A 162 13.80 28.17 -21.64
C ARG A 162 14.37 27.56 -20.37
N VAL A 163 15.64 27.85 -20.06
CA VAL A 163 16.19 27.50 -18.77
C VAL A 163 15.80 28.58 -17.77
N ALA A 164 14.85 28.30 -16.89
CA ALA A 164 14.34 29.26 -15.93
C ALA A 164 15.39 29.60 -14.86
N GLN A 165 16.14 28.58 -14.42
CA GLN A 165 17.19 28.76 -13.41
C GLN A 165 18.16 27.58 -13.36
N ILE A 166 19.39 27.83 -12.93
CA ILE A 166 20.32 26.79 -12.52
C ILE A 166 20.11 26.57 -11.03
N VAL A 167 20.05 25.29 -10.64
CA VAL A 167 19.79 24.87 -9.26
C VAL A 167 20.88 23.92 -8.79
N LYS A 168 21.04 23.79 -7.49
CA LYS A 168 21.83 22.71 -6.89
C LYS A 168 20.91 21.80 -6.09
N TYR A 169 21.21 20.53 -6.11
CA TYR A 169 20.61 19.55 -5.22
C TYR A 169 21.20 19.74 -3.82
N VAL A 170 20.34 19.93 -2.84
CA VAL A 170 20.73 20.11 -1.44
C VAL A 170 20.18 18.94 -0.65
N GLU A 171 21.08 18.07 -0.22
CA GLU A 171 20.75 16.97 0.67
C GLU A 171 20.45 17.52 2.07
N GLN A 172 19.33 17.08 2.62
CA GLN A 172 18.98 17.41 4.00
C GLN A 172 19.88 16.63 4.96
N LYS A 173 20.45 17.34 5.92
CA LYS A 173 21.27 16.73 6.99
C LYS A 173 20.52 16.77 8.32
N LEU A 174 20.79 15.78 9.16
CA LEU A 174 20.29 15.77 10.54
C LEU A 174 21.05 16.82 11.37
N THR A 175 20.44 18.01 11.48
CA THR A 175 20.98 19.14 12.20
C THR A 175 20.05 19.58 13.32
N LYS A 176 20.56 20.31 14.30
CA LYS A 176 19.73 20.88 15.37
C LYS A 176 18.57 21.73 14.81
N SER A 177 18.83 22.51 13.75
CA SER A 177 17.82 23.32 13.09
C SER A 177 16.73 22.45 12.43
N PHE A 178 17.10 21.36 11.76
CA PHE A 178 16.15 20.41 11.21
C PHE A 178 15.27 19.81 12.30
N LEU A 179 15.87 19.33 13.39
CA LEU A 179 15.14 18.74 14.51
C LEU A 179 14.13 19.72 15.11
N GLN A 180 14.55 20.95 15.40
CA GLN A 180 13.68 21.98 15.96
C GLN A 180 12.53 22.35 15.03
N LYS A 181 12.81 22.52 13.73
CA LYS A 181 11.79 22.83 12.71
C LYS A 181 10.71 21.74 12.60
N ASN A 182 11.10 20.49 12.83
CA ASN A 182 10.21 19.33 12.77
C ASN A 182 9.64 18.88 14.13
N GLY A 183 9.83 19.72 15.18
CA GLY A 183 9.22 19.49 16.49
C GLY A 183 9.91 18.43 17.36
N TYR A 184 11.18 18.13 17.08
CA TYR A 184 11.98 17.19 17.88
C TYR A 184 12.87 17.96 18.87
N ALA A 185 12.87 17.54 20.12
CA ALA A 185 13.68 18.16 21.17
C ALA A 185 15.18 17.87 20.99
N SER A 186 15.53 16.70 20.48
CA SER A 186 16.90 16.24 20.27
C SER A 186 16.97 15.10 19.25
N GLU A 187 18.18 14.73 18.82
CA GLU A 187 18.40 13.53 18.02
C GLU A 187 17.95 12.26 18.76
N THR A 188 18.15 12.19 20.06
CA THR A 188 17.68 11.05 20.88
C THR A 188 16.16 10.95 20.86
N ASP A 189 15.43 12.06 20.96
CA ASP A 189 13.96 12.09 20.87
C ASP A 189 13.49 11.68 19.45
N TYR A 190 14.15 12.18 18.40
CA TYR A 190 13.87 11.79 17.03
C TYR A 190 14.04 10.28 16.80
N ARG A 191 15.19 9.73 17.22
CA ARG A 191 15.47 8.28 17.13
C ARG A 191 14.46 7.44 17.91
N LYS A 192 14.06 7.90 19.10
CA LYS A 192 13.04 7.25 19.92
C LYS A 192 11.70 7.17 19.17
N LYS A 193 11.25 8.29 18.58
CA LYS A 193 9.99 8.33 17.82
C LYS A 193 10.03 7.43 16.57
N ILE A 194 11.18 7.39 15.87
CA ILE A 194 11.38 6.46 14.75
C ILE A 194 11.30 5.01 15.24
N ARG A 195 11.97 4.67 16.34
CA ARG A 195 11.91 3.32 16.93
C ARG A 195 10.47 2.92 17.25
N GLU A 196 9.70 3.79 17.89
CA GLU A 196 8.28 3.56 18.18
C GLU A 196 7.44 3.37 16.93
N GLN A 197 7.73 4.13 15.87
CA GLN A 197 7.06 3.99 14.58
C GLN A 197 7.39 2.65 13.90
N LEU A 198 8.66 2.26 13.88
CA LEU A 198 9.09 0.98 13.32
C LEU A 198 8.51 -0.21 14.10
N ILE A 199 8.40 -0.10 15.43
CA ILE A 199 7.72 -1.11 16.26
C ILE A 199 6.26 -1.24 15.81
N ARG A 200 5.51 -0.13 15.72
CA ARG A 200 4.10 -0.15 15.28
C ARG A 200 3.95 -0.73 13.86
N GLN A 201 4.84 -0.39 12.94
CA GLN A 201 4.81 -0.95 11.58
C GLN A 201 5.04 -2.47 11.60
N LYS A 202 5.98 -2.97 12.39
CA LYS A 202 6.22 -4.41 12.53
C LYS A 202 5.06 -5.13 13.21
N GLU A 203 4.44 -4.53 14.23
CA GLU A 203 3.24 -5.06 14.88
C GLU A 203 2.08 -5.19 13.89
N GLN A 204 1.83 -4.14 13.09
CA GLN A 204 0.81 -4.15 12.03
C GLN A 204 1.10 -5.18 10.94
N SER A 205 2.38 -5.34 10.56
CA SER A 205 2.78 -6.35 9.58
C SER A 205 2.53 -7.77 10.08
N VAL A 206 2.88 -8.05 11.34
CA VAL A 206 2.61 -9.36 11.96
C VAL A 206 1.11 -9.61 12.08
N GLU A 207 0.35 -8.61 12.52
CA GLU A 207 -1.11 -8.73 12.62
C GLU A 207 -1.73 -9.02 11.25
N GLN A 208 -1.28 -8.34 10.20
CA GLN A 208 -1.78 -8.57 8.84
C GLN A 208 -1.40 -9.98 8.33
N GLU A 209 -0.18 -10.41 8.56
CA GLU A 209 0.27 -11.76 8.18
C GLU A 209 -0.54 -12.86 8.88
N GLU A 210 -0.80 -12.73 10.17
CA GLU A 210 -1.61 -13.70 10.92
C GLU A 210 -3.08 -13.65 10.49
N TYR A 211 -3.59 -12.46 10.16
CA TYR A 211 -4.93 -12.31 9.62
C TYR A 211 -5.08 -12.98 8.26
N ASP A 212 -4.13 -12.79 7.35
CA ASP A 212 -4.17 -13.42 6.04
C ASP A 212 -4.08 -14.95 6.15
N LYS A 213 -3.24 -15.49 7.06
CA LYS A 213 -3.21 -16.94 7.36
C LYS A 213 -4.54 -17.44 7.90
N PHE A 214 -5.17 -16.67 8.78
CA PHE A 214 -6.46 -16.99 9.38
C PHE A 214 -7.55 -17.07 8.30
N ILE A 215 -7.66 -16.07 7.43
CA ILE A 215 -8.61 -16.05 6.32
C ILE A 215 -8.32 -17.17 5.31
N ASP A 216 -7.05 -17.44 5.00
CA ASP A 216 -6.66 -18.53 4.11
C ASP A 216 -7.01 -19.92 4.70
N GLY A 217 -6.87 -20.08 6.01
CA GLY A 217 -7.31 -21.27 6.72
C GLY A 217 -8.83 -21.47 6.60
N MET A 218 -9.59 -20.40 6.79
CA MET A 218 -11.04 -20.44 6.62
C MET A 218 -11.44 -20.75 5.17
N ARG A 219 -10.81 -20.11 4.18
CA ARG A 219 -11.06 -20.33 2.75
C ARG A 219 -10.92 -21.79 2.35
N LYS A 220 -9.91 -22.50 2.86
CA LYS A 220 -9.67 -23.92 2.58
C LYS A 220 -10.77 -24.83 3.12
N ASN A 221 -11.47 -24.40 4.16
CA ASN A 221 -12.50 -25.16 4.85
C ASN A 221 -13.93 -24.69 4.53
N CYS A 222 -14.08 -23.76 3.58
CA CYS A 222 -15.37 -23.26 3.13
C CYS A 222 -15.60 -23.61 1.66
N LYS A 223 -16.88 -23.78 1.28
CA LYS A 223 -17.29 -24.00 -0.11
C LYS A 223 -18.09 -22.79 -0.59
N ILE A 224 -17.42 -21.89 -1.32
CA ILE A 224 -18.00 -20.71 -1.93
C ILE A 224 -17.90 -20.86 -3.44
N THR A 225 -19.03 -20.69 -4.13
CA THR A 225 -19.09 -20.70 -5.60
C THR A 225 -19.47 -19.31 -6.06
N LEU A 226 -18.68 -18.73 -6.96
CA LEU A 226 -18.89 -17.40 -7.52
C LEU A 226 -19.52 -17.49 -8.91
N ASN A 227 -20.20 -16.44 -9.33
CA ASN A 227 -20.69 -16.31 -10.69
C ASN A 227 -19.56 -15.91 -11.63
N GLU A 228 -19.24 -16.74 -12.61
CA GLU A 228 -18.12 -16.55 -13.54
C GLU A 228 -18.17 -15.19 -14.25
N LYS A 229 -19.36 -14.75 -14.70
CA LYS A 229 -19.52 -13.48 -15.43
C LYS A 229 -19.27 -12.27 -14.53
N GLU A 230 -19.75 -12.31 -13.30
CA GLU A 230 -19.55 -11.22 -12.34
C GLU A 230 -18.07 -11.16 -11.90
N THR A 231 -17.44 -12.32 -11.67
CA THR A 231 -16.00 -12.43 -11.36
C THR A 231 -15.13 -11.91 -12.50
N ALA A 232 -15.45 -12.28 -13.75
CA ALA A 232 -14.72 -11.75 -14.91
C ALA A 232 -14.89 -10.23 -15.08
N ALA A 233 -16.08 -9.70 -14.83
CA ALA A 233 -16.32 -8.25 -14.85
C ALA A 233 -15.54 -7.53 -13.74
N PHE A 234 -15.46 -8.11 -12.55
CA PHE A 234 -14.65 -7.60 -11.45
C PHE A 234 -13.16 -7.58 -11.81
N ALA A 235 -12.64 -8.69 -12.37
CA ALA A 235 -11.26 -8.79 -12.83
C ALA A 235 -10.92 -7.72 -13.88
N LEU A 236 -11.81 -7.53 -14.86
CA LEU A 236 -11.64 -6.52 -15.89
C LEU A 236 -11.60 -5.11 -15.28
N SER A 237 -12.54 -4.79 -14.41
CA SER A 237 -12.67 -3.46 -13.80
C SER A 237 -11.51 -3.11 -12.88
N ASN A 238 -11.09 -4.03 -12.02
CA ASN A 238 -10.15 -3.74 -10.94
C ASN A 238 -8.67 -3.96 -11.31
N TYR A 239 -8.39 -4.83 -12.29
CA TYR A 239 -7.04 -5.20 -12.67
C TYR A 239 -6.69 -4.83 -14.12
N VAL A 240 -7.47 -5.34 -15.08
CA VAL A 240 -7.11 -5.26 -16.50
C VAL A 240 -7.15 -3.85 -17.03
N ASN A 241 -8.20 -3.08 -16.71
CA ASN A 241 -8.38 -1.72 -17.23
C ASN A 241 -7.23 -0.79 -16.85
N ASN A 242 -6.72 -0.88 -15.62
CA ASN A 242 -5.60 -0.07 -15.16
C ASN A 242 -4.32 -0.35 -15.94
N VAL A 243 -4.06 -1.64 -16.20
CA VAL A 243 -2.87 -2.07 -16.95
C VAL A 243 -3.01 -1.69 -18.43
N GLN A 244 -4.21 -1.81 -19.01
CA GLN A 244 -4.50 -1.35 -20.39
C GLN A 244 -4.27 0.15 -20.52
N GLN A 245 -4.78 0.97 -19.60
CA GLN A 245 -4.55 2.41 -19.61
C GLN A 245 -3.06 2.76 -19.51
N THR A 246 -2.32 2.04 -18.69
CA THR A 246 -0.87 2.25 -18.56
C THR A 246 -0.13 1.89 -19.86
N ALA A 247 -0.51 0.80 -20.53
CA ALA A 247 0.06 0.44 -21.83
C ALA A 247 -0.22 1.52 -22.89
N ILE A 248 -1.45 2.06 -22.92
CA ILE A 248 -1.82 3.15 -23.84
C ILE A 248 -0.98 4.40 -23.57
N LEU A 249 -0.80 4.80 -22.31
CA LEU A 249 0.03 5.95 -21.94
C LEU A 249 1.50 5.76 -22.35
N ASN A 250 2.00 4.53 -22.32
CA ASN A 250 3.33 4.18 -22.77
C ASN A 250 3.43 3.97 -24.30
N LYS A 251 2.34 4.14 -25.04
CA LYS A 251 2.24 3.90 -26.50
C LYS A 251 2.65 2.47 -26.89
N GLN A 252 2.33 1.50 -26.05
CA GLN A 252 2.59 0.08 -26.25
C GLN A 252 1.29 -0.69 -26.49
N ASP A 253 1.38 -1.77 -27.27
CA ASP A 253 0.30 -2.78 -27.32
C ASP A 253 0.14 -3.45 -25.96
N PHE A 254 -1.09 -3.78 -25.60
CA PHE A 254 -1.36 -4.38 -24.29
C PHE A 254 -0.66 -5.72 -24.09
N ALA A 255 -0.59 -6.59 -25.11
CA ALA A 255 0.06 -7.88 -25.00
C ALA A 255 1.59 -7.74 -24.85
N GLU A 256 2.18 -6.76 -25.56
CA GLU A 256 3.60 -6.42 -25.43
C GLU A 256 3.91 -5.87 -24.04
N TYR A 257 3.13 -4.91 -23.56
CA TYR A 257 3.28 -4.35 -22.21
C TYR A 257 3.19 -5.41 -21.12
N VAL A 258 2.21 -6.32 -21.19
CA VAL A 258 2.05 -7.42 -20.24
C VAL A 258 3.26 -8.35 -20.29
N LYS A 259 3.73 -8.69 -21.48
CA LYS A 259 4.92 -9.57 -21.65
C LYS A 259 6.18 -8.95 -21.06
N GLU A 260 6.40 -7.66 -21.27
CA GLU A 260 7.59 -6.98 -20.77
C GLU A 260 7.53 -6.75 -19.25
N THR A 261 6.35 -6.34 -18.73
CA THR A 261 6.18 -5.94 -17.34
C THR A 261 5.99 -7.13 -16.40
N TYR A 262 5.17 -8.11 -16.81
CA TYR A 262 4.78 -9.25 -15.97
C TYR A 262 5.42 -10.56 -16.39
N GLN A 263 6.19 -10.59 -17.50
CA GLN A 263 6.88 -11.78 -18.04
C GLN A 263 5.93 -12.96 -18.34
N MET A 264 4.71 -12.66 -18.77
CA MET A 264 3.68 -13.65 -19.07
C MET A 264 2.95 -13.31 -20.38
N SER A 265 2.23 -14.28 -20.96
CA SER A 265 1.35 -14.01 -22.09
C SER A 265 0.11 -13.22 -21.66
N LYS A 266 -0.56 -12.59 -22.62
CA LYS A 266 -1.83 -11.91 -22.37
C LYS A 266 -2.89 -12.84 -21.77
N ASP A 267 -2.97 -14.08 -22.24
CA ASP A 267 -3.96 -15.05 -21.78
C ASP A 267 -3.63 -15.55 -20.36
N ASP A 268 -2.35 -15.80 -20.06
CA ASP A 268 -1.90 -16.13 -18.71
C ASP A 268 -2.18 -14.98 -17.73
N TYR A 269 -1.98 -13.73 -18.18
CA TYR A 269 -2.32 -12.55 -17.40
C TYR A 269 -3.83 -12.51 -17.07
N TYR A 270 -4.70 -12.71 -18.07
CA TYR A 270 -6.16 -12.76 -17.82
C TYR A 270 -6.54 -13.88 -16.86
N GLN A 271 -5.95 -15.05 -16.99
CA GLN A 271 -6.17 -16.15 -16.05
C GLN A 271 -5.69 -15.81 -14.63
N SER A 272 -4.52 -15.23 -14.51
CA SER A 272 -3.95 -14.81 -13.23
C SER A 272 -4.85 -13.79 -12.51
N VAL A 273 -5.30 -12.74 -13.20
CA VAL A 273 -6.17 -11.71 -12.59
C VAL A 273 -7.57 -12.24 -12.30
N TYR A 274 -8.06 -13.19 -13.08
CA TYR A 274 -9.32 -13.88 -12.77
C TYR A 274 -9.22 -14.68 -11.48
N GLN A 275 -8.18 -15.49 -11.31
CA GLN A 275 -7.94 -16.28 -10.10
C GLN A 275 -7.73 -15.37 -8.87
N GLN A 276 -7.02 -14.25 -9.04
CA GLN A 276 -6.88 -13.24 -7.99
C GLN A 276 -8.24 -12.66 -7.59
N SER A 277 -9.09 -12.37 -8.57
CA SER A 277 -10.44 -11.84 -8.34
C SER A 277 -11.34 -12.83 -7.59
N GLU A 278 -11.25 -14.13 -7.90
CA GLU A 278 -11.95 -15.17 -7.14
C GLU A 278 -11.50 -15.18 -5.68
N GLN A 279 -10.20 -15.05 -5.44
CA GLN A 279 -9.65 -15.01 -4.07
C GLN A 279 -10.12 -13.78 -3.31
N ASP A 280 -10.09 -12.60 -3.95
CA ASP A 280 -10.49 -11.33 -3.32
C ASP A 280 -11.98 -11.30 -2.99
N ILE A 281 -12.84 -11.70 -3.93
CA ILE A 281 -14.29 -11.80 -3.70
C ILE A 281 -14.59 -12.79 -2.58
N THR A 282 -13.95 -13.98 -2.63
CA THR A 282 -14.10 -15.00 -1.59
C THR A 282 -13.66 -14.46 -0.22
N LYS A 283 -12.53 -13.77 -0.14
CA LYS A 283 -12.06 -13.12 1.10
C LYS A 283 -13.11 -12.17 1.65
N VAL A 284 -13.66 -11.28 0.82
CA VAL A 284 -14.69 -10.31 1.22
C VAL A 284 -15.96 -11.01 1.75
N ILE A 285 -16.39 -12.10 1.10
CA ILE A 285 -17.55 -12.88 1.57
C ILE A 285 -17.27 -13.50 2.94
N LEU A 286 -16.09 -14.13 3.13
CA LEU A 286 -15.68 -14.71 4.41
C LEU A 286 -15.61 -13.65 5.52
N GLU A 287 -15.06 -12.50 5.24
CA GLU A 287 -15.01 -11.36 6.17
C GLU A 287 -16.42 -10.87 6.53
N GLY A 288 -17.34 -10.85 5.57
CA GLY A 288 -18.75 -10.53 5.83
C GLY A 288 -19.44 -11.51 6.77
N ILE A 289 -19.17 -12.80 6.61
CA ILE A 289 -19.70 -13.87 7.48
C ILE A 289 -19.11 -13.75 8.88
N LEU A 290 -17.79 -13.57 8.99
CA LEU A 290 -17.08 -13.39 10.26
C LEU A 290 -17.58 -12.17 11.01
N SER A 291 -17.72 -11.02 10.35
CA SER A 291 -18.21 -9.80 10.96
C SER A 291 -19.64 -9.97 11.50
N ALA A 292 -20.50 -10.60 10.74
CA ALA A 292 -21.87 -10.90 11.21
C ALA A 292 -21.86 -11.86 12.41
N SER A 293 -20.93 -12.81 12.48
CA SER A 293 -20.85 -13.79 13.59
C SER A 293 -20.38 -13.15 14.90
N VAL A 294 -19.53 -12.13 14.84
CA VAL A 294 -19.05 -11.39 16.04
C VAL A 294 -20.02 -10.29 16.48
N GLY A 295 -21.17 -10.15 15.80
CA GLY A 295 -22.21 -9.19 16.16
C GLY A 295 -21.86 -7.73 15.84
N GLU A 296 -20.80 -7.51 15.07
CA GLU A 296 -20.37 -6.20 14.62
C GLU A 296 -20.90 -5.96 13.19
N ASP A 297 -21.82 -5.02 13.05
CA ASP A 297 -22.35 -4.59 11.76
C ASP A 297 -21.86 -3.14 11.50
N GLY A 298 -20.52 -3.03 11.30
CA GLY A 298 -19.86 -1.75 11.04
C GLY A 298 -20.49 -1.03 9.84
N ARG A 299 -20.38 0.30 9.83
CA ARG A 299 -20.89 1.12 8.72
C ARG A 299 -20.01 1.00 7.47
N GLU A 300 -18.73 0.76 7.67
CA GLU A 300 -17.73 0.62 6.60
C GLU A 300 -17.05 -0.75 6.64
N TYR A 301 -16.61 -1.20 5.49
CA TYR A 301 -15.91 -2.48 5.36
C TYR A 301 -14.66 -2.59 6.25
N ALA A 302 -13.90 -1.50 6.37
CA ALA A 302 -12.70 -1.46 7.21
C ALA A 302 -13.00 -1.67 8.71
N GLU A 303 -14.14 -1.19 9.21
CA GLU A 303 -14.58 -1.39 10.59
C GLU A 303 -14.84 -2.88 10.86
N ASN A 304 -15.43 -3.57 9.89
CA ASN A 304 -15.68 -5.00 10.00
C ASN A 304 -14.38 -5.81 10.07
N VAL A 305 -13.39 -5.48 9.24
CA VAL A 305 -12.06 -6.13 9.28
C VAL A 305 -11.38 -5.91 10.63
N TYR A 306 -11.47 -4.69 11.17
CA TYR A 306 -10.94 -4.39 12.50
C TYR A 306 -11.63 -5.21 13.60
N ALA A 307 -12.94 -5.32 13.57
CA ALA A 307 -13.70 -6.11 14.54
C ALA A 307 -13.32 -7.60 14.48
N ILE A 308 -13.17 -8.17 13.28
CA ILE A 308 -12.72 -9.55 13.09
C ILE A 308 -11.33 -9.75 13.69
N LYS A 309 -10.37 -8.87 13.36
CA LYS A 309 -9.01 -8.93 13.92
C LYS A 309 -9.03 -8.89 15.44
N LYS A 310 -9.76 -7.96 16.03
CA LYS A 310 -9.90 -7.82 17.49
C LYS A 310 -10.48 -9.06 18.16
N HIS A 311 -11.42 -9.73 17.50
CA HIS A 311 -12.10 -10.91 18.06
C HIS A 311 -11.24 -12.19 17.92
N TYR A 312 -10.64 -12.40 16.75
CA TYR A 312 -9.96 -13.67 16.43
C TYR A 312 -8.44 -13.65 16.63
N LEU A 313 -7.80 -12.47 16.69
CA LEU A 313 -6.35 -12.36 16.79
C LEU A 313 -5.93 -11.82 18.17
N HIS A 314 -5.54 -12.68 19.07
CA HIS A 314 -5.02 -12.33 20.38
C HIS A 314 -3.49 -12.37 20.37
N ILE A 315 -2.86 -11.38 19.75
CA ILE A 315 -1.42 -11.28 19.61
C ILE A 315 -0.85 -10.44 20.74
N GLN A 316 0.07 -11.01 21.52
CA GLN A 316 0.80 -10.30 22.56
C GLN A 316 2.20 -9.95 22.05
N TYR A 317 2.53 -8.68 22.06
CA TYR A 317 3.83 -8.19 21.62
C TYR A 317 4.77 -7.94 22.80
N GLY A 318 6.01 -8.46 22.72
CA GLY A 318 7.14 -8.09 23.57
C GLY A 318 8.15 -7.29 22.76
N VAL A 319 8.63 -6.19 23.31
CA VAL A 319 9.67 -5.34 22.65
C VAL A 319 11.01 -5.63 23.31
N LYS A 320 12.09 -5.75 22.49
CA LYS A 320 13.48 -5.86 22.95
C LYS A 320 14.21 -4.54 22.80
#